data_269afa1ec07360b4d5ca3fdcae3fd7e1
#
_entry.id   269afa1ec07360b4d5ca3fdcae3fd7e1
#
_cell.length_a   1.000
_cell.length_b   1.000
_cell.length_c   1.000
_cell.angle_alpha   90.00
_cell.angle_beta   90.00
_cell.angle_gamma   90.00
#
_symmetry.space_group_name_H-M   'P 1'
#
loop_
_entity.id
_entity.type
_entity.pdbx_description
1 polymer ?
#
loop_
_entity_poly.entity_id
_entity_poly.type
_entity_poly.pdbx_seq_one_letter_code
_entity_poly.pdbx_strand_id
1 'polypeptide(L)'
;MLKKKIIYKISSLKKLSKDSKFIFHNVKNNFDGFIIKRFDMSVATFYRAIIGELIKDIDKIIYLDGDTLTYGDLTEMYNLDMTDLYFRGIREYRPNMKYTNVTRYICAGVMLMNLNLIRKNKVFEKFKEYYFYYANKGIYGNVIIVS
;
A
#
# COMPACT_ATOMS: atom_id res chain seq x y z
N MET A 1 11.24 19.19 -15.78
CA MET A 1 10.00 19.16 -16.55
C MET A 1 8.90 18.28 -15.91
N LEU A 2 9.21 17.11 -15.37
CA LEU A 2 8.23 16.21 -14.73
C LEU A 2 7.51 16.82 -13.50
N LYS A 3 8.24 17.50 -12.61
CA LYS A 3 7.65 18.14 -11.40
C LYS A 3 6.54 19.17 -11.73
N LYS A 4 6.72 19.99 -12.78
CA LYS A 4 5.69 20.97 -13.17
C LYS A 4 4.40 20.30 -13.70
N LYS A 5 4.52 19.18 -14.43
CA LYS A 5 3.39 18.45 -14.97
C LYS A 5 2.55 17.77 -13.87
N ILE A 6 3.20 17.26 -12.83
CA ILE A 6 2.55 16.66 -11.66
C ILE A 6 1.80 17.73 -10.85
N ILE A 7 2.43 18.88 -10.57
CA ILE A 7 1.81 20.00 -9.84
C ILE A 7 0.57 20.51 -10.56
N TYR A 8 0.61 20.60 -11.90
CA TYR A 8 -0.55 21.02 -12.70
C TYR A 8 -1.72 20.02 -12.59
N LYS A 9 -1.44 18.71 -12.68
CA LYS A 9 -2.47 17.67 -12.50
C LYS A 9 -3.11 17.72 -11.10
N ILE A 10 -2.31 17.94 -10.06
CA ILE A 10 -2.77 18.09 -8.68
C ILE A 10 -3.70 19.30 -8.53
N SER A 11 -3.33 20.43 -9.12
CA SER A 11 -4.17 21.65 -9.10
C SER A 11 -5.51 21.42 -9.80
N SER A 12 -5.54 20.61 -10.85
CA SER A 12 -6.77 20.24 -11.55
C SER A 12 -7.67 19.35 -10.70
N LEU A 13 -7.12 18.40 -9.95
CA LEU A 13 -7.89 17.55 -9.02
C LEU A 13 -8.55 18.35 -7.90
N LYS A 14 -7.86 19.35 -7.35
CA LYS A 14 -8.44 20.25 -6.34
C LYS A 14 -9.64 21.06 -6.85
N LYS A 15 -9.70 21.32 -8.16
CA LYS A 15 -10.87 21.99 -8.78
C LYS A 15 -12.07 21.07 -8.93
N LEU A 16 -11.86 19.76 -9.04
CA LEU A 16 -12.94 18.78 -9.22
C LEU A 16 -13.65 18.42 -7.92
N SER A 17 -13.01 18.61 -6.77
CA SER A 17 -13.62 18.31 -5.47
C SER A 17 -13.28 19.39 -4.47
N LYS A 18 -14.24 20.32 -4.24
CA LYS A 18 -14.09 21.47 -3.34
C LYS A 18 -14.01 21.03 -1.86
N ASP A 19 -14.67 19.94 -1.52
CA ASP A 19 -14.79 19.45 -0.14
C ASP A 19 -13.71 18.43 0.24
N SER A 20 -12.77 18.14 -0.69
CA SER A 20 -11.70 17.16 -0.46
C SER A 20 -10.37 17.82 -0.09
N LYS A 21 -9.70 17.26 0.91
CA LYS A 21 -8.35 17.63 1.29
C LYS A 21 -7.35 16.70 0.63
N PHE A 22 -6.43 17.26 -0.15
CA PHE A 22 -5.33 16.53 -0.77
C PHE A 22 -4.04 16.73 0.01
N ILE A 23 -3.44 15.65 0.47
CA ILE A 23 -2.15 15.63 1.19
C ILE A 23 -1.17 14.81 0.37
N PHE A 24 0.04 15.35 0.17
CA PHE A 24 1.09 14.72 -0.63
C PHE A 24 2.29 14.41 0.25
N HIS A 25 2.71 13.15 0.23
CA HIS A 25 3.87 12.68 0.96
C HIS A 25 5.01 12.33 -0.01
N ASN A 26 6.21 12.84 0.26
CA ASN A 26 7.41 12.41 -0.45
C ASN A 26 8.07 11.28 0.33
N VAL A 27 8.01 10.09 -0.22
CA VAL A 27 8.50 8.85 0.43
C VAL A 27 9.81 8.34 -0.13
N LYS A 28 10.43 9.07 -1.06
CA LYS A 28 11.60 8.58 -1.80
C LYS A 28 12.71 8.06 -0.88
N ASN A 29 13.08 8.83 0.14
CA ASN A 29 14.19 8.50 1.03
C ASN A 29 13.89 7.35 2.01
N ASN A 30 12.63 7.00 2.19
CA ASN A 30 12.22 5.90 3.08
C ASN A 30 12.53 4.52 2.50
N PHE A 31 12.85 4.45 1.21
CA PHE A 31 13.10 3.21 0.47
C PHE A 31 14.49 3.18 -0.17
N ASP A 32 15.44 3.94 0.40
CA ASP A 32 16.83 3.87 -0.03
C ASP A 32 17.39 2.47 0.22
N GLY A 33 18.07 1.90 -0.77
CA GLY A 33 18.57 0.53 -0.73
C GLY A 33 17.57 -0.56 -1.13
N PHE A 34 16.30 -0.22 -1.36
CA PHE A 34 15.34 -1.18 -1.90
C PHE A 34 15.54 -1.38 -3.40
N ILE A 35 15.64 -2.63 -3.82
CA ILE A 35 15.84 -3.03 -5.22
C ILE A 35 14.74 -3.99 -5.64
N ILE A 36 14.16 -3.79 -6.80
CA ILE A 36 13.27 -4.76 -7.45
C ILE A 36 13.95 -5.24 -8.72
N LYS A 37 14.10 -6.56 -8.85
CA LYS A 37 14.67 -7.19 -10.06
C LYS A 37 13.59 -7.69 -11.04
N ARG A 38 12.33 -7.36 -10.82
CA ARG A 38 11.24 -7.65 -11.76
C ARG A 38 11.05 -6.48 -12.70
N PHE A 39 10.99 -6.76 -14.01
CA PHE A 39 10.87 -5.74 -15.05
C PHE A 39 9.52 -5.00 -15.06
N ASP A 40 8.47 -5.65 -14.54
CA ASP A 40 7.09 -5.17 -14.48
C ASP A 40 6.76 -4.42 -13.16
N MET A 41 7.73 -4.25 -12.26
CA MET A 41 7.53 -3.64 -10.95
C MET A 41 8.56 -2.54 -10.67
N SER A 42 8.18 -1.59 -9.82
CA SER A 42 9.08 -0.56 -9.30
C SER A 42 9.04 -0.51 -7.77
N VAL A 43 9.99 0.18 -7.15
CA VAL A 43 10.02 0.40 -5.69
C VAL A 43 8.73 1.07 -5.19
N ALA A 44 8.01 1.77 -6.04
CA ALA A 44 6.71 2.35 -5.70
C ALA A 44 5.68 1.32 -5.21
N THR A 45 5.82 0.05 -5.60
CA THR A 45 5.00 -1.05 -5.07
C THR A 45 5.07 -1.16 -3.55
N PHE A 46 6.20 -0.78 -2.95
CA PHE A 46 6.39 -0.83 -1.49
C PHE A 46 5.88 0.43 -0.76
N TYR A 47 5.51 1.50 -1.46
CA TYR A 47 5.08 2.76 -0.82
C TYR A 47 3.85 2.59 0.07
N ARG A 48 3.02 1.59 -0.21
CA ARG A 48 1.88 1.25 0.66
C ARG A 48 2.29 0.77 2.05
N ALA A 49 3.48 0.20 2.20
CA ALA A 49 3.95 -0.33 3.48
C ALA A 49 4.22 0.77 4.53
N ILE A 50 4.57 2.00 4.11
CA ILE A 50 4.89 3.11 5.01
C ILE A 50 3.67 3.95 5.40
N ILE A 51 2.49 3.71 4.86
CA ILE A 51 1.31 4.58 5.05
C ILE A 51 0.99 4.77 6.54
N GLY A 52 1.11 3.72 7.35
CA GLY A 52 0.91 3.82 8.80
C GLY A 52 1.85 4.82 9.49
N GLU A 53 3.06 4.99 8.96
CA GLU A 53 4.04 5.95 9.48
C GLU A 53 3.79 7.38 8.99
N LEU A 54 3.18 7.55 7.83
CA LEU A 54 2.89 8.85 7.23
C LEU A 54 1.63 9.50 7.79
N ILE A 55 0.63 8.68 8.11
CA ILE A 55 -0.69 9.14 8.56
C ILE A 55 -0.86 8.76 10.02
N LYS A 56 -0.69 9.74 10.93
CA LYS A 56 -0.73 9.51 12.39
C LYS A 56 -2.10 9.73 13.01
N ASP A 57 -2.91 10.60 12.42
CA ASP A 57 -4.16 11.10 12.99
C ASP A 57 -5.39 10.29 12.57
N ILE A 58 -5.20 9.26 11.74
CA ILE A 58 -6.27 8.43 11.20
C ILE A 58 -5.95 6.96 11.49
N ASP A 59 -6.94 6.22 12.00
CA ASP A 59 -6.76 4.83 12.41
C ASP A 59 -7.14 3.82 11.33
N LYS A 60 -7.95 4.22 10.35
CA LYS A 60 -8.41 3.33 9.28
C LYS A 60 -8.53 4.08 7.95
N ILE A 61 -8.06 3.48 6.87
CA ILE A 61 -8.17 4.05 5.51
C ILE A 61 -8.56 3.00 4.49
N ILE A 62 -9.12 3.47 3.37
CA ILE A 62 -9.17 2.70 2.13
C ILE A 62 -7.95 3.08 1.29
N TYR A 63 -7.13 2.09 0.95
CA TYR A 63 -6.03 2.22 -0.01
C TYR A 63 -6.52 1.83 -1.41
N LEU A 64 -6.19 2.67 -2.38
CA LEU A 64 -6.45 2.42 -3.80
C LEU A 64 -5.18 2.66 -4.60
N ASP A 65 -4.81 1.74 -5.49
CA ASP A 65 -3.75 1.97 -6.47
C ASP A 65 -4.16 3.07 -7.45
N GLY A 66 -3.20 3.80 -7.99
CA GLY A 66 -3.45 4.98 -8.83
C GLY A 66 -4.11 4.70 -10.19
N ASP A 67 -4.24 3.46 -10.59
CA ASP A 67 -4.94 2.97 -11.78
C ASP A 67 -6.31 2.32 -11.48
N THR A 68 -6.80 2.50 -10.25
CA THR A 68 -8.11 2.02 -9.82
C THR A 68 -9.20 3.01 -10.20
N LEU A 69 -10.32 2.50 -10.71
CA LEU A 69 -11.52 3.27 -10.99
C LEU A 69 -12.66 2.82 -10.08
N THR A 70 -13.26 3.77 -9.36
CA THR A 70 -14.35 3.50 -8.42
C THR A 70 -15.68 3.99 -9.00
N TYR A 71 -16.70 3.11 -9.02
CA TYR A 71 -18.03 3.39 -9.58
C TYR A 71 -19.12 3.49 -8.51
N GLY A 72 -18.80 3.64 -7.26
CA GLY A 72 -19.81 3.70 -6.22
C GLY A 72 -19.30 4.26 -4.91
N ASP A 73 -20.18 4.27 -3.94
CA ASP A 73 -19.86 4.67 -2.58
C ASP A 73 -19.02 3.59 -1.88
N LEU A 74 -17.93 4.00 -1.27
CA LEU A 74 -17.03 3.14 -0.52
C LEU A 74 -17.35 3.07 0.98
N THR A 75 -18.45 3.68 1.42
CA THR A 75 -18.84 3.75 2.83
C THR A 75 -19.04 2.35 3.43
N GLU A 76 -19.66 1.44 2.70
CA GLU A 76 -19.84 0.05 3.17
C GLU A 76 -18.48 -0.63 3.40
N MET A 77 -17.55 -0.48 2.45
CA MET A 77 -16.20 -1.02 2.60
C MET A 77 -15.47 -0.39 3.79
N TYR A 78 -15.59 0.93 3.96
CA TYR A 78 -14.96 1.64 5.07
C TYR A 78 -15.48 1.18 6.43
N ASN A 79 -16.76 0.84 6.53
CA ASN A 79 -17.42 0.44 7.76
C ASN A 79 -17.22 -1.04 8.13
N LEU A 80 -16.54 -1.82 7.30
CA LEU A 80 -16.21 -3.20 7.64
C LEU A 80 -15.38 -3.26 8.94
N ASP A 81 -15.64 -4.29 9.73
CA ASP A 81 -14.87 -4.57 10.93
C ASP A 81 -13.41 -4.89 10.59
N MET A 82 -12.49 -4.27 11.32
CA MET A 82 -11.04 -4.42 11.20
C MET A 82 -10.38 -4.85 12.51
N THR A 83 -11.18 -5.33 13.46
CA THR A 83 -10.66 -5.87 14.72
C THR A 83 -9.67 -7.00 14.42
N ASP A 84 -8.46 -6.89 14.96
CA ASP A 84 -7.36 -7.86 14.78
C ASP A 84 -6.88 -8.09 13.33
N LEU A 85 -7.31 -7.27 12.38
CA LEU A 85 -6.87 -7.35 10.99
C LEU A 85 -6.04 -6.13 10.59
N TYR A 86 -4.85 -6.36 10.04
CA TYR A 86 -4.05 -5.29 9.43
C TYR A 86 -4.64 -4.81 8.12
N PHE A 87 -5.09 -5.78 7.29
CA PHE A 87 -5.57 -5.55 5.95
C PHE A 87 -6.83 -6.37 5.68
N ARG A 88 -7.76 -5.79 4.95
CA ARG A 88 -8.92 -6.48 4.39
C ARG A 88 -9.07 -6.07 2.93
N GLY A 89 -9.29 -7.04 2.04
CA GLY A 89 -9.38 -6.79 0.61
C GLY A 89 -10.02 -7.94 -0.13
N ILE A 90 -10.10 -7.81 -1.44
CA ILE A 90 -10.65 -8.84 -2.31
C ILE A 90 -9.68 -10.02 -2.35
N ARG A 91 -10.18 -11.22 -2.08
CA ARG A 91 -9.37 -12.45 -2.20
C ARG A 91 -8.99 -12.67 -3.66
N GLU A 92 -7.70 -12.81 -3.90
CA GLU A 92 -7.18 -13.14 -5.21
C GLU A 92 -6.81 -14.63 -5.26
N TYR A 93 -7.35 -15.35 -6.22
CA TYR A 93 -6.98 -16.75 -6.47
C TYR A 93 -5.87 -16.78 -7.52
N ARG A 94 -4.68 -17.26 -7.13
CA ARG A 94 -3.55 -17.48 -8.04
C ARG A 94 -3.22 -18.98 -8.09
N PRO A 95 -3.58 -19.68 -9.17
CA PRO A 95 -3.39 -21.14 -9.26
C PRO A 95 -1.92 -21.59 -9.16
N ASN A 96 -0.98 -20.69 -9.44
CA ASN A 96 0.47 -20.98 -9.43
C ASN A 96 1.16 -20.73 -8.08
N MET A 97 0.42 -20.43 -7.02
CA MET A 97 0.99 -20.20 -5.67
C MET A 97 1.38 -21.49 -4.92
N LYS A 98 1.64 -22.59 -5.63
CA LYS A 98 2.06 -23.88 -5.03
C LYS A 98 3.34 -23.80 -4.18
N TYR A 99 4.07 -22.69 -4.27
CA TYR A 99 5.36 -22.50 -3.60
C TYR A 99 5.33 -21.55 -2.41
N THR A 100 4.17 -21.03 -2.04
CA THR A 100 4.03 -20.16 -0.88
C THR A 100 3.04 -20.78 0.10
N ASN A 101 3.43 -20.88 1.37
CA ASN A 101 2.55 -21.30 2.46
C ASN A 101 1.44 -20.25 2.76
N VAL A 102 1.16 -19.35 1.82
CA VAL A 102 0.16 -18.30 1.96
C VAL A 102 -1.21 -18.86 1.61
N THR A 103 -2.01 -19.10 2.61
CA THR A 103 -3.39 -19.62 2.45
C THR A 103 -4.39 -18.55 2.06
N ARG A 104 -4.07 -17.27 2.31
CA ARG A 104 -4.96 -16.13 2.05
C ARG A 104 -4.19 -15.03 1.33
N TYR A 105 -4.47 -14.84 0.06
CA TYR A 105 -3.91 -13.76 -0.73
C TYR A 105 -5.01 -12.75 -1.06
N ILE A 106 -4.74 -11.48 -0.86
CA ILE A 106 -5.65 -10.38 -1.21
C ILE A 106 -5.04 -9.51 -2.29
N CYS A 107 -5.89 -8.92 -3.12
CA CYS A 107 -5.48 -7.92 -4.10
C CYS A 107 -4.96 -6.68 -3.36
N ALA A 108 -3.68 -6.39 -3.50
CA ALA A 108 -3.03 -5.28 -2.80
C ALA A 108 -3.36 -3.90 -3.41
N GLY A 109 -4.06 -3.86 -4.54
CA GLY A 109 -4.46 -2.61 -5.21
C GLY A 109 -5.70 -1.96 -4.60
N VAL A 110 -6.50 -2.73 -3.84
CA VAL A 110 -7.71 -2.23 -3.16
C VAL A 110 -7.78 -2.87 -1.77
N MET A 111 -7.54 -2.09 -0.72
CA MET A 111 -7.49 -2.61 0.64
C MET A 111 -8.10 -1.64 1.65
N LEU A 112 -8.79 -2.17 2.63
CA LEU A 112 -9.05 -1.49 3.90
C LEU A 112 -7.86 -1.76 4.82
N MET A 113 -7.30 -0.72 5.43
CA MET A 113 -6.08 -0.80 6.25
C MET A 113 -6.36 -0.28 7.66
N ASN A 114 -6.00 -1.07 8.68
CA ASN A 114 -6.03 -0.66 10.08
C ASN A 114 -4.68 -0.03 10.44
N LEU A 115 -4.57 1.28 10.30
CA LEU A 115 -3.33 2.00 10.53
C LEU A 115 -2.92 2.01 12.01
N ASN A 116 -3.88 1.97 12.94
CA ASN A 116 -3.61 1.87 14.36
C ASN A 116 -2.86 0.56 14.67
N LEU A 117 -3.40 -0.57 14.22
CA LEU A 117 -2.78 -1.87 14.44
C LEU A 117 -1.42 -1.99 13.72
N ILE A 118 -1.32 -1.44 12.49
CA ILE A 118 -0.08 -1.38 11.70
C ILE A 118 1.01 -0.63 12.47
N ARG A 119 0.70 0.54 13.04
CA ARG A 119 1.63 1.33 13.86
C ARG A 119 2.00 0.61 15.14
N LYS A 120 1.00 0.15 15.89
CA LYS A 120 1.20 -0.55 17.18
C LYS A 120 2.16 -1.72 17.06
N ASN A 121 2.07 -2.47 15.98
CA ASN A 121 2.88 -3.67 15.73
C ASN A 121 4.11 -3.42 14.84
N LYS A 122 4.43 -2.16 14.54
CA LYS A 122 5.62 -1.76 13.77
C LYS A 122 5.75 -2.52 12.45
N VAL A 123 4.65 -2.60 11.70
CA VAL A 123 4.56 -3.42 10.48
C VAL A 123 5.57 -2.96 9.41
N PHE A 124 5.85 -1.65 9.31
CA PHE A 124 6.83 -1.15 8.35
C PHE A 124 8.26 -1.57 8.69
N GLU A 125 8.62 -1.57 9.97
CA GLU A 125 9.93 -2.04 10.43
C GLU A 125 10.10 -3.53 10.13
N LYS A 126 9.12 -4.35 10.48
CA LYS A 126 9.11 -5.79 10.17
C LYS A 126 9.17 -6.05 8.67
N PHE A 127 8.45 -5.25 7.88
CA PHE A 127 8.54 -5.32 6.42
C PHE A 127 9.96 -5.07 5.92
N LYS A 128 10.66 -4.05 6.43
CA LYS A 128 12.05 -3.76 6.05
C LYS A 128 12.99 -4.91 6.42
N GLU A 129 12.91 -5.41 7.65
CA GLU A 129 13.72 -6.53 8.13
C GLU A 129 13.53 -7.76 7.24
N TYR A 130 12.28 -8.10 6.94
CA TYR A 130 11.92 -9.22 6.09
C TYR A 130 12.42 -9.03 4.66
N TYR A 131 12.22 -7.86 4.09
CA TYR A 131 12.69 -7.53 2.74
C TYR A 131 14.21 -7.71 2.63
N PHE A 132 14.99 -7.12 3.54
CA PHE A 132 16.45 -7.21 3.49
C PHE A 132 16.98 -8.61 3.78
N TYR A 133 16.31 -9.37 4.65
CA TYR A 133 16.65 -10.77 4.87
C TYR A 133 16.57 -11.59 3.59
N TYR A 134 15.51 -11.45 2.80
CA TYR A 134 15.36 -12.18 1.55
C TYR A 134 16.21 -11.58 0.43
N ALA A 135 16.37 -10.28 0.36
CA ALA A 135 17.24 -9.61 -0.60
C ALA A 135 18.70 -10.08 -0.48
N ASN A 136 19.20 -10.25 0.74
CA ASN A 136 20.54 -10.80 1.00
C ASN A 136 20.69 -12.25 0.53
N LYS A 137 19.62 -13.00 0.40
CA LYS A 137 19.58 -14.34 -0.19
C LYS A 137 19.40 -14.35 -1.71
N GLY A 138 19.44 -13.18 -2.35
CA GLY A 138 19.22 -13.04 -3.79
C GLY A 138 17.74 -13.16 -4.21
N ILE A 139 16.81 -13.21 -3.26
CA ILE A 139 15.37 -13.28 -3.51
C ILE A 139 14.82 -11.86 -3.55
N TYR A 140 14.57 -11.38 -4.75
CA TYR A 140 13.97 -10.06 -4.99
C TYR A 140 12.57 -10.27 -5.57
N GLY A 141 11.56 -10.15 -4.77
CA GLY A 141 10.20 -10.42 -5.22
C GLY A 141 9.15 -9.81 -4.32
N ASN A 142 7.92 -10.21 -4.55
CA ASN A 142 6.78 -9.75 -3.76
C ASN A 142 6.98 -10.14 -2.29
N VAL A 143 7.26 -9.17 -1.46
CA VAL A 143 7.11 -9.34 -0.02
C VAL A 143 5.61 -9.31 0.24
N ILE A 144 5.05 -10.48 0.50
CA ILE A 144 3.66 -10.61 0.89
C ILE A 144 3.63 -10.37 2.40
N ILE A 145 3.01 -9.27 2.81
CA ILE A 145 2.71 -9.06 4.22
C ILE A 145 1.48 -9.93 4.51
N VAL A 146 1.69 -10.99 5.24
CA VAL A 146 0.62 -11.90 5.70
C VAL A 146 0.30 -11.52 7.14
N SER A 147 -0.97 -11.32 7.39
CA SER A 147 -1.53 -11.22 8.75
C SER A 147 -1.74 -12.60 9.35
#